data_2e3f162772cfa5c436a67f0ae0e9bc15
#
_entry.id   2e3f162772cfa5c436a67f0ae0e9bc15
#
_cell.length_a   1.000
_cell.length_b   1.000
_cell.length_c   1.000
_cell.angle_alpha   90.00
_cell.angle_beta   90.00
_cell.angle_gamma   90.00
#
_symmetry.space_group_name_H-M   'P 1'
#
loop_
_entity.id
_entity.type
_entity.pdbx_description
1 polymer ?
#
loop_
_entity_poly.entity_id
_entity_poly.type
_entity_poly.pdbx_seq_one_letter_code
_entity_poly.pdbx_strand_id
1 'polypeptide(L)'
;MAKSKVSEWDSVASNNIILNGINIDENCPPSAVNNAIREMMAQIKDWQSGTSGDDWTSSGVLNITGSLKLDGDLGEDGQVLTSRGTSDTPIWKDLGLGTMAYQNSNAVHI
;
A
#
# COMPACT_ATOMS: atom_id res chain seq x y z
N MET A 1 13.32 9.74 -17.69
CA MET A 1 12.88 8.81 -16.66
C MET A 1 12.22 7.62 -17.30
N ALA A 2 12.58 6.42 -16.89
CA ALA A 2 12.07 5.21 -17.53
C ALA A 2 10.61 4.93 -17.24
N LYS A 3 10.11 5.34 -16.11
CA LYS A 3 8.73 5.08 -15.64
C LYS A 3 8.47 3.58 -15.54
N SER A 4 9.23 2.96 -14.65
CA SER A 4 9.16 1.52 -14.45
C SER A 4 8.21 1.12 -13.34
N LYS A 5 7.60 2.07 -12.65
CA LYS A 5 6.61 1.80 -11.60
C LYS A 5 5.62 2.96 -11.52
N VAL A 6 4.48 2.70 -10.91
CA VAL A 6 3.36 3.64 -10.88
C VAL A 6 3.73 5.00 -10.30
N SER A 7 4.57 5.02 -9.26
CA SER A 7 4.95 6.28 -8.63
C SER A 7 5.73 7.21 -9.55
N GLU A 8 6.27 6.69 -10.63
CA GLU A 8 7.00 7.50 -11.60
C GLU A 8 6.13 8.07 -12.72
N TRP A 9 4.87 7.67 -12.76
CA TRP A 9 3.94 8.19 -13.77
C TRP A 9 3.60 9.65 -13.41
N ASP A 10 3.23 10.42 -14.43
CA ASP A 10 2.86 11.82 -14.22
C ASP A 10 1.35 11.94 -14.08
N SER A 11 0.90 12.81 -13.19
CA SER A 11 -0.53 13.06 -13.03
C SER A 11 -1.11 13.89 -14.19
N VAL A 12 -0.26 14.55 -14.96
CA VAL A 12 -0.68 15.25 -16.17
C VAL A 12 -0.53 14.29 -17.33
N ALA A 13 -1.65 13.89 -17.91
CA ALA A 13 -1.68 12.82 -18.91
C ALA A 13 -0.72 13.06 -20.07
N SER A 14 -0.66 14.29 -20.58
CA SER A 14 0.16 14.61 -21.74
C SER A 14 1.66 14.52 -21.49
N ASN A 15 2.08 14.44 -20.23
CA ASN A 15 3.48 14.25 -19.88
C ASN A 15 3.91 12.79 -19.89
N ASN A 16 2.96 11.86 -19.98
CA ASN A 16 3.27 10.44 -20.03
C ASN A 16 3.50 10.03 -21.48
N ILE A 17 4.70 10.28 -21.97
CA ILE A 17 5.06 10.02 -23.36
C ILE A 17 5.99 8.82 -23.52
N ILE A 18 6.40 8.21 -22.41
CA ILE A 18 7.26 7.03 -22.43
C ILE A 18 6.90 6.14 -21.25
N LEU A 19 6.90 4.85 -21.45
CA LEU A 19 6.62 3.88 -20.38
C LEU A 19 7.70 2.80 -20.44
N ASN A 20 8.61 2.83 -19.49
CA ASN A 20 9.74 1.91 -19.39
C ASN A 20 10.43 1.71 -20.74
N GLY A 21 10.77 2.84 -21.38
CA GLY A 21 11.43 2.83 -22.68
C GLY A 21 10.54 2.70 -23.90
N ILE A 22 9.24 2.48 -23.71
CA ILE A 22 8.30 2.34 -24.80
C ILE A 22 7.72 3.71 -25.13
N ASN A 23 7.89 4.16 -26.38
CA ASN A 23 7.34 5.44 -26.83
C ASN A 23 5.83 5.34 -26.94
N ILE A 24 5.12 6.17 -26.17
CA ILE A 24 3.66 6.24 -26.20
C ILE A 24 3.16 7.64 -26.57
N ASP A 25 4.06 8.47 -27.12
CA ASP A 25 3.70 9.80 -27.60
C ASP A 25 2.87 9.69 -28.87
N GLU A 26 2.37 10.85 -29.33
CA GLU A 26 1.65 10.91 -30.59
C GLU A 26 2.48 10.30 -31.72
N ASN A 27 1.81 9.62 -32.62
CA ASN A 27 2.45 8.98 -33.78
C ASN A 27 3.37 7.81 -33.43
N CYS A 28 3.28 7.25 -32.22
CA CYS A 28 4.04 6.06 -31.92
C CYS A 28 3.53 4.89 -32.76
N PRO A 29 4.37 3.89 -33.03
CA PRO A 29 3.93 2.74 -33.86
C PRO A 29 2.81 1.98 -33.15
N PRO A 30 1.92 1.34 -33.91
CA PRO A 30 0.85 0.54 -33.29
C PRO A 30 1.38 -0.54 -32.32
N SER A 31 2.54 -1.13 -32.62
CA SER A 31 3.12 -2.12 -31.75
C SER A 31 3.51 -1.56 -30.40
N ALA A 32 3.81 -0.26 -30.31
CA ALA A 32 4.14 0.38 -29.06
C ALA A 32 2.92 0.43 -28.11
N VAL A 33 1.73 0.61 -28.66
CA VAL A 33 0.50 0.67 -27.88
C VAL A 33 0.26 -0.67 -27.18
N ASN A 34 0.37 -1.77 -27.91
CA ASN A 34 0.20 -3.09 -27.39
C ASN A 34 1.25 -3.38 -26.29
N ASN A 35 2.50 -3.07 -26.57
CA ASN A 35 3.58 -3.31 -25.62
C ASN A 35 3.42 -2.44 -24.36
N ALA A 36 2.96 -1.20 -24.53
CA ALA A 36 2.75 -0.31 -23.41
C ALA A 36 1.62 -0.80 -22.49
N ILE A 37 0.56 -1.35 -23.08
CA ILE A 37 -0.54 -1.88 -22.28
C ILE A 37 -0.04 -3.06 -21.44
N ARG A 38 0.76 -3.92 -22.01
CA ARG A 38 1.32 -5.06 -21.27
C ARG A 38 2.24 -4.60 -20.17
N GLU A 39 3.08 -3.60 -20.44
CA GLU A 39 3.98 -3.05 -19.44
C GLU A 39 3.19 -2.38 -18.31
N MET A 40 2.14 -1.63 -18.65
CA MET A 40 1.29 -0.98 -17.66
C MET A 40 0.64 -2.02 -16.74
N MET A 41 0.16 -3.12 -17.31
CA MET A 41 -0.44 -4.20 -16.52
C MET A 41 0.57 -4.80 -15.56
N ALA A 42 1.82 -4.99 -16.02
CA ALA A 42 2.88 -5.51 -15.17
C ALA A 42 3.19 -4.55 -14.01
N GLN A 43 3.27 -3.26 -14.31
CA GLN A 43 3.57 -2.25 -13.28
C GLN A 43 2.44 -2.13 -12.26
N ILE A 44 1.19 -2.20 -12.70
CA ILE A 44 0.05 -2.16 -11.78
C ILE A 44 0.04 -3.41 -10.92
N LYS A 45 0.36 -4.57 -11.50
CA LYS A 45 0.43 -5.80 -10.72
C LYS A 45 1.55 -5.74 -9.69
N ASP A 46 2.70 -5.19 -10.05
CA ASP A 46 3.81 -5.00 -9.11
C ASP A 46 3.43 -4.05 -7.98
N TRP A 47 2.66 -3.02 -8.30
CA TRP A 47 2.17 -2.10 -7.28
C TRP A 47 1.17 -2.79 -6.34
N GLN A 48 0.24 -3.55 -6.90
CA GLN A 48 -0.77 -4.26 -6.12
C GLN A 48 -0.15 -5.32 -5.20
N SER A 49 0.90 -6.00 -5.66
CA SER A 49 1.56 -7.06 -4.88
C SER A 49 2.62 -6.53 -3.93
N GLY A 50 2.94 -5.24 -4.00
CA GLY A 50 3.97 -4.64 -3.17
C GLY A 50 5.38 -4.77 -3.72
N THR A 51 5.55 -5.42 -4.87
CA THR A 51 6.86 -5.66 -5.45
C THR A 51 7.57 -4.37 -5.83
N SER A 52 6.82 -3.33 -6.24
CA SER A 52 7.42 -2.08 -6.65
C SER A 52 8.00 -1.27 -5.47
N GLY A 53 7.54 -1.55 -4.26
CA GLY A 53 7.95 -0.79 -3.09
C GLY A 53 7.34 0.60 -2.98
N ASP A 54 6.34 0.91 -3.80
CA ASP A 54 5.69 2.22 -3.75
C ASP A 54 4.81 2.33 -2.52
N ASP A 55 4.80 3.51 -1.93
CA ASP A 55 3.90 3.80 -0.82
C ASP A 55 2.46 3.89 -1.31
N TRP A 56 1.54 3.59 -0.41
CA TRP A 56 0.12 3.77 -0.65
C TRP A 56 -0.36 4.94 0.18
N THR A 57 -0.83 5.97 -0.48
CA THR A 57 -1.30 7.18 0.19
C THR A 57 -2.79 7.35 -0.06
N SER A 58 -3.55 7.53 1.03
CA SER A 58 -4.97 7.83 0.95
C SER A 58 -5.22 9.17 1.61
N SER A 59 -5.78 10.12 0.87
CA SER A 59 -6.20 11.39 1.45
C SER A 59 -7.65 11.36 1.88
N GLY A 60 -8.36 10.30 1.54
CA GLY A 60 -9.74 10.12 1.97
C GLY A 60 -9.84 9.02 3.01
N VAL A 61 -11.03 8.52 3.20
CA VAL A 61 -11.28 7.42 4.13
C VAL A 61 -10.80 6.12 3.50
N LEU A 62 -10.05 5.34 4.25
CA LEU A 62 -9.67 3.99 3.84
C LEU A 62 -10.72 3.02 4.42
N ASN A 63 -11.54 2.45 3.55
CA ASN A 63 -12.61 1.54 3.95
C ASN A 63 -12.18 0.10 3.66
N ILE A 64 -11.98 -0.68 4.70
CA ILE A 64 -11.54 -2.07 4.58
C ILE A 64 -12.71 -2.94 5.02
N THR A 65 -13.26 -3.73 4.08
CA THR A 65 -14.34 -4.66 4.41
C THR A 65 -13.82 -6.08 4.62
N GLY A 66 -12.60 -6.34 4.23
CA GLY A 66 -11.94 -7.61 4.50
C GLY A 66 -11.00 -7.47 5.69
N SER A 67 -10.13 -8.43 5.85
CA SER A 67 -9.15 -8.40 6.94
C SER A 67 -7.93 -7.56 6.56
N LEU A 68 -7.24 -7.06 7.55
CA LEU A 68 -6.00 -6.32 7.36
C LEU A 68 -4.83 -7.17 7.82
N LYS A 69 -3.90 -7.44 6.90
CA LYS A 69 -2.68 -8.16 7.25
C LYS A 69 -1.55 -7.19 7.57
N LEU A 70 -0.78 -7.53 8.58
CA LEU A 70 0.47 -6.84 8.88
C LEU A 70 1.58 -7.84 8.67
N ASP A 71 2.33 -7.71 7.59
CA ASP A 71 3.39 -8.63 7.19
C ASP A 71 2.88 -10.09 7.18
N GLY A 72 1.72 -10.27 6.54
CA GLY A 72 1.13 -11.60 6.41
C GLY A 72 0.30 -12.08 7.60
N ASP A 73 0.26 -11.31 8.68
CA ASP A 73 -0.42 -11.71 9.91
C ASP A 73 -1.78 -11.01 9.99
N LEU A 74 -2.83 -11.80 10.09
CA LEU A 74 -4.19 -11.27 10.22
C LEU A 74 -4.57 -10.92 11.65
N GLY A 75 -3.74 -11.31 12.61
CA GLY A 75 -4.04 -11.10 14.01
C GLY A 75 -5.09 -12.07 14.54
N GLU A 76 -5.42 -11.91 15.81
CA GLU A 76 -6.45 -12.70 16.48
C GLU A 76 -7.47 -11.78 17.11
N ASP A 77 -8.63 -12.31 17.38
CA ASP A 77 -9.71 -11.54 17.96
C ASP A 77 -9.26 -10.80 19.22
N GLY A 78 -9.51 -9.52 19.26
CA GLY A 78 -9.17 -8.69 20.42
C GLY A 78 -7.78 -8.06 20.35
N GLN A 79 -6.96 -8.42 19.38
CA GLN A 79 -5.65 -7.80 19.25
C GLN A 79 -5.77 -6.42 18.63
N VAL A 80 -4.81 -5.56 18.93
CA VAL A 80 -4.79 -4.18 18.45
C VAL A 80 -3.56 -3.91 17.59
N LEU A 81 -3.74 -3.00 16.65
CA LEU A 81 -2.66 -2.56 15.78
C LEU A 81 -1.66 -1.75 16.61
N THR A 82 -0.43 -2.18 16.63
CA THR A 82 0.60 -1.59 17.48
C THR A 82 1.78 -1.14 16.63
N SER A 83 2.13 0.12 16.70
CA SER A 83 3.31 0.65 16.03
C SER A 83 4.56 0.16 16.75
N ARG A 84 5.60 -0.15 15.97
CA ARG A 84 6.90 -0.47 16.53
C ARG A 84 7.95 0.56 16.09
N GLY A 85 7.49 1.80 15.81
CA GLY A 85 8.38 2.87 15.43
C GLY A 85 8.56 2.97 13.93
N THR A 86 9.54 3.73 13.51
CA THR A 86 9.74 4.07 12.11
C THR A 86 10.48 3.01 11.32
N SER A 87 11.15 2.09 11.99
CA SER A 87 12.01 1.11 11.31
C SER A 87 11.42 -0.29 11.25
N ASP A 88 10.37 -0.56 12.00
CA ASP A 88 9.80 -1.89 12.06
C ASP A 88 8.35 -1.90 11.61
N THR A 89 7.92 -3.02 11.04
CA THR A 89 6.52 -3.19 10.65
C THR A 89 5.64 -3.21 11.89
N PRO A 90 4.48 -2.55 11.87
CA PRO A 90 3.52 -2.67 12.97
C PRO A 90 3.06 -4.12 13.13
N ILE A 91 2.62 -4.47 14.31
CA ILE A 91 2.15 -5.82 14.60
C ILE A 91 0.78 -5.79 15.27
N TRP A 92 0.12 -6.92 15.25
CA TRP A 92 -1.04 -7.16 16.08
C TRP A 92 -0.53 -7.59 17.45
N LYS A 93 -1.11 -7.02 18.49
CA LYS A 93 -0.65 -7.30 19.84
C LYS A 93 -1.83 -7.36 20.78
N ASP A 94 -1.70 -8.19 21.81
CA ASP A 94 -2.71 -8.22 22.87
C ASP A 94 -2.79 -6.87 23.56
N LEU A 95 -3.97 -6.48 23.90
CA LEU A 95 -4.23 -5.15 24.46
C LEU A 95 -3.66 -4.93 25.85
N GLY A 96 -3.28 -5.94 26.52
CA GLY A 96 -2.82 -5.79 27.91
C GLY A 96 -3.97 -5.52 28.84
N LEU A 97 -5.08 -6.20 28.62
CA LEU A 97 -6.30 -5.95 29.38
C LEU A 97 -6.13 -6.16 30.86
N GLY A 98 -5.24 -7.03 31.25
CA GLY A 98 -4.98 -7.24 32.66
C GLY A 98 -4.61 -5.95 33.36
N THR A 99 -3.68 -5.19 32.76
CA THR A 99 -3.28 -3.93 33.33
C THR A 99 -4.40 -2.92 33.30
N MET A 100 -5.09 -2.83 32.20
CA MET A 100 -6.16 -1.86 32.07
C MET A 100 -7.33 -2.17 32.98
N ALA A 101 -7.72 -3.42 33.00
CA ALA A 101 -8.82 -3.81 33.87
C ALA A 101 -8.50 -3.59 35.33
N TYR A 102 -7.28 -3.84 35.69
CA TYR A 102 -6.85 -3.66 37.03
C TYR A 102 -6.93 -2.19 37.44
N GLN A 103 -6.51 -1.31 36.57
CA GLN A 103 -6.60 0.11 36.83
C GLN A 103 -8.03 0.54 37.02
N ASN A 104 -8.92 0.01 36.22
CA ASN A 104 -10.32 0.38 36.36
C ASN A 104 -10.93 -0.13 37.64
N SER A 105 -10.52 -1.30 38.05
CA SER A 105 -11.09 -1.86 39.26
C SER A 105 -10.62 -1.13 40.49
N ASN A 106 -9.52 -0.51 40.38
CA ASN A 106 -9.06 0.28 41.46
C ASN A 106 -9.65 1.54 41.52
N ALA A 107 -9.89 1.72 40.64
CA ALA A 107 -10.52 2.89 40.63
C ALA A 107 -11.88 2.69 40.77
N VAL A 108 -11.15 1.66 41.14
CA VAL A 108 -11.84 1.28 41.04
C VAL A 108 -12.05 0.89 41.63
N HIS A 109 -11.40 0.79 42.12
CA HIS A 109 -11.29 0.59 42.46
C HIS A 109 -11.64 0.80 42.67
N ILE A 110 -11.75 1.00 42.80
CA ILE A 110 -11.94 1.15 42.88
C ILE A 110 -12.31 1.45 43.08
#